data_68e3377f447300652582dd3c760ef74b
#
_entry.id   68e3377f447300652582dd3c760ef74b
#
_cell.length_a   1.000
_cell.length_b   1.000
_cell.length_c   1.000
_cell.angle_alpha   90.00
_cell.angle_beta   90.00
_cell.angle_gamma   90.00
#
_symmetry.space_group_name_H-M   'P 1'
#
loop_
_entity.id
_entity.type
_entity.pdbx_description
1 polymer ?
#
loop_
_entity_poly.entity_id
_entity_poly.type
_entity_poly.pdbx_seq_one_letter_code
_entity_poly.pdbx_strand_id
1 'polypeptide(L)'
;MADFLQDKVAIITGAGRGVGRGVAQLMAKEGARVIVVDPGVNVDGSGFDQSIAEQVAQEINQAGGTAIACTESVVTMEGGERIIQTAIDNFGKLDIVVTCAGILRDRMIFNMSEQEWDDVISVHLKGTFTVVKNACILFRQQRSGKIITFSSQSGLVGNSGQANYGAA
;
A
#
# COMPACT_ATOMS: atom_id res chain seq x y z
N MET A 1 5.09 -17.59 -19.71
CA MET A 1 4.75 -16.33 -19.00
C MET A 1 5.95 -15.42 -19.12
N ALA A 2 5.75 -14.17 -19.39
CA ALA A 2 6.86 -13.23 -19.51
C ALA A 2 7.25 -12.82 -18.09
N ASP A 3 8.34 -13.34 -17.56
CA ASP A 3 8.83 -13.08 -16.20
C ASP A 3 9.46 -11.66 -16.09
N PHE A 4 8.63 -10.63 -16.38
CA PHE A 4 9.09 -9.23 -16.42
C PHE A 4 9.67 -8.72 -15.10
N LEU A 5 9.24 -9.32 -13.97
CA LEU A 5 9.64 -8.92 -12.63
C LEU A 5 10.47 -10.00 -11.92
N GLN A 6 11.05 -10.92 -12.69
CA GLN A 6 11.88 -11.98 -12.12
C GLN A 6 12.94 -11.41 -11.18
N ASP A 7 13.04 -11.99 -9.99
CA ASP A 7 13.95 -11.58 -8.91
C ASP A 7 13.73 -10.16 -8.34
N LYS A 8 12.69 -9.43 -8.73
CA LYS A 8 12.34 -8.15 -8.11
C LYS A 8 11.62 -8.38 -6.77
N VAL A 9 11.84 -7.46 -5.85
CA VAL A 9 11.12 -7.40 -4.58
C VAL A 9 10.21 -6.19 -4.60
N ALA A 10 8.93 -6.40 -4.34
CA ALA A 10 7.91 -5.36 -4.39
C ALA A 10 7.13 -5.27 -3.08
N ILE A 11 6.93 -4.06 -2.57
CA ILE A 11 6.00 -3.74 -1.50
C ILE A 11 4.74 -3.16 -2.13
N ILE A 12 3.57 -3.68 -1.77
CA ILE A 12 2.27 -3.12 -2.16
C ILE A 12 1.48 -2.84 -0.89
N THR A 13 1.17 -1.57 -0.62
CA THR A 13 0.31 -1.18 0.51
C THR A 13 -1.16 -1.20 0.12
N GLY A 14 -2.06 -1.48 1.08
CA GLY A 14 -3.47 -1.70 0.78
C GLY A 14 -3.70 -2.93 -0.09
N ALA A 15 -2.85 -3.95 0.06
CA ALA A 15 -2.82 -5.12 -0.82
C ALA A 15 -3.77 -6.25 -0.40
N GLY A 16 -4.54 -6.06 0.66
CA GLY A 16 -5.51 -7.05 1.12
C GLY A 16 -6.77 -7.13 0.25
N ARG A 17 -7.10 -6.04 -0.46
CA ARG A 17 -8.35 -5.95 -1.23
C ARG A 17 -8.16 -5.12 -2.52
N GLY A 18 -9.18 -5.16 -3.40
CA GLY A 18 -9.33 -4.26 -4.54
C GLY A 18 -8.12 -4.18 -5.46
N VAL A 19 -7.72 -2.94 -5.80
CA VAL A 19 -6.63 -2.67 -6.75
C VAL A 19 -5.30 -3.18 -6.22
N GLY A 20 -4.97 -2.93 -4.94
CA GLY A 20 -3.71 -3.36 -4.33
C GLY A 20 -3.54 -4.88 -4.36
N ARG A 21 -4.60 -5.64 -4.05
CA ARG A 21 -4.59 -7.12 -4.16
C ARG A 21 -4.34 -7.57 -5.60
N GLY A 22 -5.04 -6.98 -6.58
CA GLY A 22 -4.84 -7.32 -7.99
C GLY A 22 -3.42 -7.04 -8.47
N VAL A 23 -2.83 -5.90 -8.05
CA VAL A 23 -1.43 -5.56 -8.32
C VAL A 23 -0.47 -6.57 -7.69
N ALA A 24 -0.68 -6.94 -6.41
CA ALA A 24 0.16 -7.91 -5.72
C ALA A 24 0.16 -9.28 -6.41
N GLN A 25 -1.02 -9.79 -6.77
CA GLN A 25 -1.17 -11.06 -7.49
C GLN A 25 -0.53 -11.02 -8.89
N LEU A 26 -0.72 -9.92 -9.64
CA LEU A 26 -0.13 -9.77 -10.97
C LEU A 26 1.40 -9.67 -10.89
N MET A 27 1.94 -8.88 -10.00
CA MET A 27 3.40 -8.74 -9.85
C MET A 27 4.05 -10.06 -9.43
N ALA A 28 3.40 -10.82 -8.52
CA ALA A 28 3.87 -12.16 -8.15
C ALA A 28 3.84 -13.14 -9.33
N LYS A 29 2.78 -13.10 -10.15
CA LYS A 29 2.65 -13.90 -11.37
C LYS A 29 3.75 -13.59 -12.40
N GLU A 30 4.25 -12.35 -12.42
CA GLU A 30 5.36 -11.90 -13.28
C GLU A 30 6.75 -12.12 -12.63
N GLY A 31 6.82 -12.91 -11.55
CA GLY A 31 8.08 -13.35 -10.94
C GLY A 31 8.59 -12.48 -9.79
N ALA A 32 7.86 -11.46 -9.35
CA ALA A 32 8.24 -10.67 -8.19
C ALA A 32 8.02 -11.43 -6.87
N ARG A 33 8.88 -11.19 -5.90
CA ARG A 33 8.65 -11.51 -4.49
C ARG A 33 7.92 -10.33 -3.84
N VAL A 34 6.76 -10.58 -3.24
CA VAL A 34 5.81 -9.52 -2.85
C VAL A 34 5.65 -9.45 -1.34
N ILE A 35 5.72 -8.24 -0.78
CA ILE A 35 5.22 -7.93 0.55
C ILE A 35 3.81 -7.38 0.41
N VAL A 36 2.83 -8.14 0.90
CA VAL A 36 1.41 -7.79 0.94
C VAL A 36 1.16 -6.99 2.22
N VAL A 37 1.05 -5.67 2.11
CA VAL A 37 0.88 -4.79 3.28
C VAL A 37 -0.57 -4.39 3.43
N ASP A 38 -1.22 -4.83 4.50
CA ASP A 38 -2.57 -4.43 4.86
C ASP A 38 -2.82 -4.64 6.35
N PRO A 39 -3.19 -3.62 7.14
CA PRO A 39 -3.55 -3.79 8.54
C PRO A 39 -4.90 -4.49 8.75
N GLY A 40 -5.68 -4.70 7.67
CA GLY A 40 -6.97 -5.38 7.74
C GLY A 40 -8.13 -4.49 8.14
N VAL A 41 -8.04 -3.18 7.94
CA VAL A 41 -9.16 -2.27 8.18
C VAL A 41 -10.19 -2.32 7.04
N ASN A 42 -11.44 -1.98 7.34
CA ASN A 42 -12.50 -1.83 6.35
C ASN A 42 -12.26 -0.58 5.47
N VAL A 43 -13.06 -0.45 4.40
CA VAL A 43 -12.98 0.69 3.47
C VAL A 43 -13.17 2.04 4.18
N ASP A 44 -13.93 2.08 5.26
CA ASP A 44 -14.14 3.27 6.09
C ASP A 44 -13.06 3.48 7.17
N GLY A 45 -12.05 2.63 7.22
CA GLY A 45 -10.98 2.65 8.23
C GLY A 45 -11.35 2.01 9.57
N SER A 46 -12.58 1.47 9.71
CA SER A 46 -13.01 0.75 10.91
C SER A 46 -12.58 -0.72 10.89
N GLY A 47 -12.71 -1.38 12.05
CA GLY A 47 -12.41 -2.80 12.16
C GLY A 47 -10.92 -3.10 12.11
N PHE A 48 -10.59 -4.38 12.30
CA PHE A 48 -9.21 -4.85 12.26
C PHE A 48 -9.21 -6.38 12.06
N ASP A 49 -8.76 -6.84 10.91
CA ASP A 49 -8.65 -8.26 10.58
C ASP A 49 -7.29 -8.56 9.93
N GLN A 50 -6.32 -8.92 10.73
CA GLN A 50 -4.96 -9.24 10.29
C GLN A 50 -4.90 -10.38 9.29
N SER A 51 -5.91 -11.26 9.25
CA SER A 51 -5.92 -12.42 8.35
C SER A 51 -5.97 -12.04 6.87
N ILE A 52 -6.40 -10.81 6.55
CA ILE A 52 -6.61 -10.37 5.17
C ILE A 52 -5.30 -10.34 4.37
N ALA A 53 -4.23 -9.76 4.94
CA ALA A 53 -2.92 -9.76 4.29
C ALA A 53 -2.35 -11.18 4.18
N GLU A 54 -2.55 -12.00 5.22
CA GLU A 54 -2.11 -13.40 5.26
C GLU A 54 -2.83 -14.24 4.20
N GLN A 55 -4.14 -14.08 4.03
CA GLN A 55 -4.92 -14.78 3.01
C GLN A 55 -4.41 -14.48 1.60
N VAL A 56 -4.16 -13.20 1.28
CA VAL A 56 -3.64 -12.83 -0.04
C VAL A 56 -2.23 -13.37 -0.26
N ALA A 57 -1.36 -13.34 0.75
CA ALA A 57 -0.03 -13.93 0.66
C ALA A 57 -0.10 -15.44 0.44
N GLN A 58 -1.00 -16.14 1.15
CA GLN A 58 -1.23 -17.59 0.96
C GLN A 58 -1.75 -17.91 -0.45
N GLU A 59 -2.72 -17.15 -0.96
CA GLU A 59 -3.22 -17.32 -2.33
C GLU A 59 -2.12 -17.20 -3.38
N ILE A 60 -1.24 -16.18 -3.23
CA ILE A 60 -0.10 -15.99 -4.12
C ILE A 60 0.85 -17.16 -4.05
N ASN A 61 1.17 -17.64 -2.84
CA ASN A 61 2.09 -18.77 -2.63
C ASN A 61 1.50 -20.09 -3.18
N GLN A 62 0.21 -20.31 -2.99
CA GLN A 62 -0.50 -21.48 -3.55
C GLN A 62 -0.54 -21.46 -5.08
N ALA A 63 -0.56 -20.26 -5.69
CA ALA A 63 -0.48 -20.10 -7.15
C ALA A 63 0.94 -20.22 -7.71
N GLY A 64 1.94 -20.54 -6.86
CA GLY A 64 3.35 -20.73 -7.26
C GLY A 64 4.18 -19.44 -7.26
N GLY A 65 3.64 -18.31 -6.76
CA GLY A 65 4.36 -17.09 -6.53
C GLY A 65 5.12 -17.09 -5.19
N THR A 66 5.62 -15.91 -4.79
CA THR A 66 6.28 -15.73 -3.49
C THR A 66 5.76 -14.47 -2.83
N ALA A 67 5.09 -14.59 -1.69
CA ALA A 67 4.55 -13.45 -0.96
C ALA A 67 4.64 -13.64 0.55
N ILE A 68 4.80 -12.52 1.26
CA ILE A 68 4.80 -12.42 2.72
C ILE A 68 3.80 -11.34 3.13
N ALA A 69 3.02 -11.61 4.15
CA ALA A 69 2.11 -10.65 4.75
C ALA A 69 2.84 -9.68 5.69
N CYS A 70 2.39 -8.42 5.70
CA CYS A 70 2.82 -7.40 6.63
C CYS A 70 1.58 -6.63 7.10
N THR A 71 1.29 -6.64 8.39
CA THR A 71 0.08 -6.01 8.97
C THR A 71 0.35 -4.61 9.53
N GLU A 72 1.49 -4.02 9.20
CA GLU A 72 1.87 -2.69 9.64
C GLU A 72 1.02 -1.60 8.99
N SER A 73 0.74 -0.55 9.76
CA SER A 73 0.00 0.60 9.27
C SER A 73 0.92 1.64 8.64
N VAL A 74 0.48 2.23 7.53
CA VAL A 74 1.21 3.31 6.84
C VAL A 74 1.15 4.66 7.56
N VAL A 75 0.23 4.87 8.52
CA VAL A 75 -0.05 6.20 9.09
C VAL A 75 1.05 6.75 10.01
N THR A 76 1.99 5.92 10.46
CA THR A 76 3.11 6.33 11.32
C THR A 76 4.45 6.16 10.63
N MET A 77 5.44 6.95 11.05
CA MET A 77 6.81 6.82 10.51
C MET A 77 7.42 5.46 10.83
N GLU A 78 7.17 4.96 12.04
CA GLU A 78 7.63 3.65 12.49
C GLU A 78 6.99 2.52 11.68
N GLY A 79 5.68 2.64 11.36
CA GLY A 79 4.99 1.68 10.48
C GLY A 79 5.59 1.68 9.08
N GLY A 80 5.82 2.86 8.50
CA GLY A 80 6.50 2.99 7.21
C GLY A 80 7.91 2.39 7.21
N GLU A 81 8.68 2.56 8.27
CA GLU A 81 10.00 1.95 8.43
C GLU A 81 9.92 0.43 8.53
N ARG A 82 9.02 -0.12 9.38
CA ARG A 82 8.82 -1.57 9.52
C ARG A 82 8.36 -2.24 8.23
N ILE A 83 7.53 -1.57 7.43
CA ILE A 83 7.12 -2.06 6.11
C ILE A 83 8.35 -2.26 5.21
N ILE A 84 9.24 -1.27 5.13
CA ILE A 84 10.48 -1.39 4.33
C ILE A 84 11.40 -2.46 4.91
N GLN A 85 11.55 -2.50 6.23
CA GLN A 85 12.39 -3.47 6.92
C GLN A 85 11.93 -4.91 6.67
N THR A 86 10.60 -5.15 6.59
CA THR A 86 10.05 -6.47 6.25
C THR A 86 10.59 -7.00 4.92
N ALA A 87 10.74 -6.14 3.90
CA ALA A 87 11.31 -6.57 2.62
C ALA A 87 12.82 -6.90 2.75
N ILE A 88 13.56 -6.12 3.52
CA ILE A 88 14.99 -6.34 3.72
C ILE A 88 15.24 -7.61 4.52
N ASP A 89 14.51 -7.84 5.60
CA ASP A 89 14.70 -9.01 6.47
C ASP A 89 14.39 -10.33 5.76
N ASN A 90 13.39 -10.33 4.87
CA ASN A 90 12.96 -11.54 4.19
C ASN A 90 13.62 -11.76 2.84
N PHE A 91 13.98 -10.70 2.12
CA PHE A 91 14.45 -10.80 0.73
C PHE A 91 15.80 -10.10 0.46
N GLY A 92 16.35 -9.40 1.46
CA GLY A 92 17.66 -8.75 1.38
C GLY A 92 17.73 -7.48 0.53
N LYS A 93 16.62 -7.09 -0.12
CA LYS A 93 16.55 -5.91 -1.00
C LYS A 93 15.11 -5.42 -1.17
N LEU A 94 14.96 -4.26 -1.81
CA LEU A 94 13.69 -3.73 -2.29
C LEU A 94 13.89 -3.07 -3.65
N ASP A 95 13.05 -3.39 -4.62
CA ASP A 95 13.12 -2.83 -5.98
C ASP A 95 11.94 -1.92 -6.31
N ILE A 96 10.74 -2.21 -5.79
CA ILE A 96 9.50 -1.55 -6.17
C ILE A 96 8.64 -1.26 -4.93
N VAL A 97 8.07 -0.06 -4.88
CA VAL A 97 7.02 0.31 -3.92
C VAL A 97 5.79 0.77 -4.68
N VAL A 98 4.63 0.21 -4.31
CA VAL A 98 3.32 0.60 -4.85
C VAL A 98 2.43 1.04 -3.68
N THR A 99 1.98 2.30 -3.66
CA THR A 99 1.16 2.83 -2.58
C THR A 99 -0.32 2.84 -2.99
N CYS A 100 -1.07 1.78 -2.59
CA CYS A 100 -2.51 1.66 -2.82
C CYS A 100 -3.34 1.76 -1.52
N ALA A 101 -2.71 1.92 -0.35
CA ALA A 101 -3.43 2.04 0.91
C ALA A 101 -4.35 3.26 0.88
N GLY A 102 -5.60 3.07 1.27
CA GLY A 102 -6.58 4.13 1.27
C GLY A 102 -7.87 3.75 1.98
N ILE A 103 -8.58 4.75 2.48
CA ILE A 103 -9.90 4.66 3.09
C ILE A 103 -10.81 5.74 2.52
N LEU A 104 -12.12 5.57 2.67
CA LEU A 104 -13.12 6.55 2.27
C LEU A 104 -13.95 7.00 3.49
N ARG A 105 -14.07 8.30 3.67
CA ARG A 105 -14.94 8.97 4.64
C ARG A 105 -15.74 10.03 3.91
N ASP A 106 -16.57 9.57 2.96
CA ASP A 106 -17.32 10.45 2.08
C ASP A 106 -18.42 11.21 2.87
N ARG A 107 -18.38 12.52 2.78
CA ARG A 107 -19.31 13.43 3.43
C ARG A 107 -19.31 14.79 2.73
N MET A 108 -20.48 15.40 2.59
CA MET A 108 -20.56 16.78 2.13
C MET A 108 -19.75 17.68 3.05
N ILE A 109 -18.93 18.57 2.50
CA ILE A 109 -17.93 19.38 3.25
C ILE A 109 -18.53 20.12 4.46
N PHE A 110 -19.73 20.62 4.34
CA PHE A 110 -20.42 21.34 5.43
C PHE A 110 -20.94 20.44 6.57
N ASN A 111 -20.89 19.11 6.41
CA ASN A 111 -21.23 18.12 7.41
C ASN A 111 -20.01 17.23 7.78
N MET A 112 -18.87 17.41 7.12
CA MET A 112 -17.66 16.61 7.35
C MET A 112 -17.05 16.98 8.70
N SER A 113 -16.78 15.97 9.53
CA SER A 113 -16.07 16.18 10.79
C SER A 113 -14.57 16.30 10.55
N GLU A 114 -13.85 16.93 11.49
CA GLU A 114 -12.39 16.98 11.50
C GLU A 114 -11.78 15.57 11.47
N GLN A 115 -12.35 14.63 12.20
CA GLN A 115 -11.88 13.25 12.23
C GLN A 115 -12.02 12.54 10.86
N GLU A 116 -13.14 12.76 10.14
CA GLU A 116 -13.31 12.22 8.77
C GLU A 116 -12.31 12.81 7.78
N TRP A 117 -11.91 14.06 7.97
CA TRP A 117 -10.85 14.70 7.21
C TRP A 117 -9.48 14.11 7.56
N ASP A 118 -9.12 14.13 8.83
CA ASP A 118 -7.80 13.70 9.31
C ASP A 118 -7.52 12.22 9.04
N ASP A 119 -8.51 11.34 9.19
CA ASP A 119 -8.38 9.93 8.87
C ASP A 119 -7.94 9.71 7.41
N VAL A 120 -8.61 10.38 6.46
CA VAL A 120 -8.31 10.26 5.03
C VAL A 120 -6.94 10.85 4.70
N ILE A 121 -6.62 12.04 5.18
CA ILE A 121 -5.30 12.67 4.99
C ILE A 121 -4.19 11.80 5.60
N SER A 122 -4.42 11.21 6.78
CA SER A 122 -3.39 10.40 7.44
C SER A 122 -3.08 9.11 6.68
N VAL A 123 -4.08 8.47 6.08
CA VAL A 123 -3.86 7.23 5.33
C VAL A 123 -3.30 7.51 3.93
N HIS A 124 -3.95 8.38 3.15
CA HIS A 124 -3.58 8.61 1.75
C HIS A 124 -2.32 9.45 1.59
N LEU A 125 -2.30 10.66 2.17
CA LEU A 125 -1.21 11.61 1.96
C LEU A 125 -0.02 11.28 2.86
N LYS A 126 -0.23 11.25 4.18
CA LYS A 126 0.84 10.96 5.13
C LYS A 126 1.32 9.52 5.01
N GLY A 127 0.40 8.54 4.81
CA GLY A 127 0.76 7.13 4.63
C GLY A 127 1.62 6.90 3.39
N THR A 128 1.32 7.55 2.28
CA THR A 128 2.22 7.54 1.11
C THR A 128 3.58 8.13 1.45
N PHE A 129 3.63 9.27 2.15
CA PHE A 129 4.88 9.92 2.55
C PHE A 129 5.74 9.03 3.45
N THR A 130 5.18 8.36 4.47
CA THR A 130 5.95 7.53 5.41
C THR A 130 6.66 6.39 4.72
N VAL A 131 5.95 5.70 3.80
CA VAL A 131 6.53 4.57 3.05
C VAL A 131 7.53 5.06 2.01
N VAL A 132 7.19 6.07 1.23
CA VAL A 132 8.06 6.63 0.17
C VAL A 132 9.34 7.21 0.75
N LYS A 133 9.28 7.95 1.86
CA LYS A 133 10.46 8.50 2.54
C LYS A 133 11.46 7.39 2.89
N ASN A 134 11.00 6.32 3.55
CA ASN A 134 11.86 5.23 3.97
C ASN A 134 12.40 4.43 2.76
N ALA A 135 11.57 4.20 1.73
CA ALA A 135 12.02 3.59 0.48
C ALA A 135 13.09 4.43 -0.23
N CYS A 136 12.92 5.75 -0.28
CA CYS A 136 13.89 6.66 -0.92
C CYS A 136 15.27 6.63 -0.25
N ILE A 137 15.36 6.45 1.07
CA ILE A 137 16.64 6.29 1.77
C ILE A 137 17.38 5.06 1.22
N LEU A 138 16.68 3.92 1.12
CA LEU A 138 17.22 2.67 0.61
C LEU A 138 17.56 2.77 -0.89
N PHE A 139 16.64 3.29 -1.72
CA PHE A 139 16.82 3.40 -3.18
C PHE A 139 17.98 4.31 -3.55
N ARG A 140 18.23 5.36 -2.76
CA ARG A 140 19.40 6.24 -2.90
C ARG A 140 20.71 5.47 -2.69
N GLN A 141 20.78 4.61 -1.66
CA GLN A 141 21.93 3.77 -1.38
C GLN A 141 22.15 2.72 -2.47
N GLN A 142 21.07 2.07 -2.91
CA GLN A 142 21.07 1.07 -3.97
C GLN A 142 21.34 1.69 -5.36
N ARG A 143 21.14 3.01 -5.53
CA ARG A 143 21.10 3.71 -6.83
C ARG A 143 20.09 3.10 -7.80
N SER A 144 19.04 2.49 -7.29
CA SER A 144 17.98 1.80 -8.03
C SER A 144 16.73 1.72 -7.18
N GLY A 145 15.56 1.79 -7.81
CA GLY A 145 14.24 1.63 -7.22
C GLY A 145 13.16 2.29 -8.07
N LYS A 146 11.94 1.84 -7.91
CA LYS A 146 10.74 2.38 -8.56
C LYS A 146 9.66 2.63 -7.52
N ILE A 147 8.99 3.76 -7.64
CA ILE A 147 7.84 4.12 -6.80
C ILE A 147 6.66 4.38 -7.71
N ILE A 148 5.53 3.77 -7.40
CA ILE A 148 4.26 3.95 -8.10
C ILE A 148 3.25 4.43 -7.07
N THR A 149 2.73 5.64 -7.27
CA THR A 149 1.66 6.21 -6.44
C THR A 149 0.36 6.26 -7.23
N PHE A 150 -0.75 6.08 -6.55
CA PHE A 150 -2.07 6.19 -7.14
C PHE A 150 -2.64 7.59 -6.94
N SER A 151 -3.26 8.12 -7.98
CA SER A 151 -4.11 9.30 -7.93
C SER A 151 -5.53 8.90 -8.31
N SER A 152 -6.46 9.82 -8.13
CA SER A 152 -7.87 9.61 -8.45
C SER A 152 -8.41 10.74 -9.34
N GLN A 153 -9.42 10.40 -10.13
CA GLN A 153 -10.22 11.40 -10.82
C GLN A 153 -10.78 12.45 -9.85
N SER A 154 -11.13 12.06 -8.62
CA SER A 154 -11.59 12.98 -7.58
C SER A 154 -10.57 14.06 -7.22
N GLY A 155 -9.27 13.74 -7.27
CA GLY A 155 -8.19 14.70 -7.06
C GLY A 155 -7.94 15.62 -8.27
N LEU A 156 -8.32 15.19 -9.50
CA LEU A 156 -8.09 15.96 -10.73
C LEU A 156 -9.25 16.91 -11.05
N VAL A 157 -10.50 16.47 -10.86
CA VAL A 157 -11.69 17.21 -11.29
C VAL A 157 -12.70 17.42 -10.16
N GLY A 158 -12.43 16.90 -8.97
CA GLY A 158 -13.33 16.94 -7.83
C GLY A 158 -14.44 15.89 -7.91
N ASN A 159 -14.99 15.55 -6.75
CA ASN A 159 -16.19 14.71 -6.63
C ASN A 159 -16.99 15.15 -5.39
N SER A 160 -18.32 15.21 -5.56
CA SER A 160 -19.22 15.60 -4.46
C SER A 160 -19.09 14.65 -3.27
N GLY A 161 -18.95 15.19 -2.08
CA GLY A 161 -18.75 14.42 -0.84
C GLY A 161 -17.33 13.91 -0.59
N GLN A 162 -16.38 14.16 -1.48
CA GLN A 162 -14.99 13.69 -1.37
C GLN A 162 -13.95 14.82 -1.26
N ALA A 163 -14.25 15.85 -0.50
CA ALA A 163 -13.32 16.98 -0.30
C ALA A 163 -11.99 16.52 0.35
N ASN A 164 -12.06 15.64 1.35
CA ASN A 164 -10.90 15.03 2.00
C ASN A 164 -10.11 14.10 1.07
N TYR A 165 -10.80 13.22 0.37
CA TYR A 165 -10.19 12.25 -0.55
C TYR A 165 -9.59 12.94 -1.78
N GLY A 166 -10.24 13.96 -2.31
CA GLY A 166 -9.72 14.74 -3.43
C GLY A 166 -8.52 15.63 -3.07
N ALA A 167 -8.39 16.00 -1.78
CA ALA A 167 -7.24 16.77 -1.27
C ALA A 167 -6.01 15.88 -1.00
N ALA A 168 -6.23 14.60 -0.72
CA ALA A 168 -5.18 13.64 -0.37
C ALA A 168 -4.56 12.95 -1.58
#